data_ee3d2c806540fabc29c89b9a135d549b
#
_entry.id   ee3d2c806540fabc29c89b9a135d549b
#
_cell.length_a   1.000
_cell.length_b   1.000
_cell.length_c   1.000
_cell.angle_alpha   90.00
_cell.angle_beta   90.00
_cell.angle_gamma   90.00
#
_symmetry.space_group_name_H-M   'P 1'
#
loop_
_entity.id
_entity.type
_entity.pdbx_description
1 polymer ?
#
loop_
_entity_poly.entity_id
_entity_poly.type
_entity_poly.pdbx_seq_one_letter_code
_entity_poly.pdbx_strand_id
1 'polypeptide(L)'
;MATLPQLTLNFNRKIKVSNDGGSLSSDTGEFIFREFDEKLGFSKTLATHLSLKDTRAYFIHSNENLLRQKIYQLIAGYSEDDAADQLTQDPVFTQVLGTDALASQPSLSRFFRRFDQQSILQLEHANQELLDKVHKFRESQGLPKALIFDLDSTHSDTYGNQEEAAFNSHYGTVGFHPLVAFDGVTGDFLKAKLRPGNVYTSTGVVEFIQPLIEHYNDKFPATTLFVRGDSGFAVPALYDLCDKESVYFVIRLKSNANLQRIAEELHPSSIPSDVTKTECYFEETIYQAKSWAKPRKVIVKSVRPANELFFIHSFFVTNLVDAFSPKDIVLAYQKRGTMENYIKEAKNGFNLDRMNSHAFQVNEVKMLVSLLAYNLTNWLRTLSFPKEQKNMQIETIRTRIIKVASKLVKSGRSLYFKLSSSFVYQEFFWKVLSRIHKLKIE
;
A
#
# COMPACT_ATOMS: atom_id res chain seq x y z
N MET A 1 -49.61 -19.20 -8.95
CA MET A 1 -48.15 -19.02 -9.09
C MET A 1 -47.94 -17.83 -10.03
N ALA A 2 -47.32 -16.75 -9.58
CA ALA A 2 -46.99 -15.64 -10.46
C ALA A 2 -45.89 -16.14 -11.43
N THR A 3 -46.16 -16.02 -12.73
CA THR A 3 -45.18 -16.32 -13.78
C THR A 3 -44.02 -15.34 -13.64
N LEU A 4 -42.79 -15.85 -13.42
CA LEU A 4 -41.59 -15.03 -13.40
C LEU A 4 -41.44 -14.32 -14.74
N PRO A 5 -41.09 -13.04 -14.75
CA PRO A 5 -40.89 -12.30 -16.00
C PRO A 5 -39.76 -12.92 -16.81
N GLN A 6 -40.07 -13.30 -18.05
CA GLN A 6 -39.11 -13.75 -19.04
C GLN A 6 -39.11 -12.77 -20.20
N LEU A 7 -37.94 -12.24 -20.56
CA LEU A 7 -37.76 -11.34 -21.69
C LEU A 7 -36.92 -12.01 -22.78
N THR A 8 -37.46 -12.06 -24.00
CA THR A 8 -36.74 -12.51 -25.19
C THR A 8 -35.99 -11.34 -25.81
N LEU A 9 -34.66 -11.49 -26.10
CA LEU A 9 -33.85 -10.43 -26.61
C LEU A 9 -33.97 -10.25 -28.13
N ASN A 10 -34.05 -9.00 -28.60
CA ASN A 10 -34.32 -8.70 -30.02
C ASN A 10 -33.16 -9.05 -30.95
N PHE A 11 -31.89 -8.91 -30.48
CA PHE A 11 -30.71 -9.25 -31.29
C PHE A 11 -30.55 -10.76 -31.50
N ASN A 12 -31.14 -11.58 -30.60
CA ASN A 12 -31.22 -13.03 -30.75
C ASN A 12 -32.42 -13.56 -29.98
N ARG A 13 -33.50 -13.85 -30.70
CA ARG A 13 -34.77 -14.33 -30.11
C ARG A 13 -34.69 -15.70 -29.44
N LYS A 14 -33.60 -16.44 -29.61
CA LYS A 14 -33.36 -17.71 -28.89
C LYS A 14 -32.93 -17.48 -27.44
N ILE A 15 -32.44 -16.25 -27.12
CA ILE A 15 -31.97 -15.90 -25.80
C ILE A 15 -33.17 -15.35 -24.97
N LYS A 16 -33.39 -15.98 -23.84
CA LYS A 16 -34.36 -15.52 -22.84
C LYS A 16 -33.63 -15.18 -21.54
N VAL A 17 -34.02 -14.10 -20.88
CA VAL A 17 -33.50 -13.68 -19.59
C VAL A 17 -34.59 -13.86 -18.53
N SER A 18 -34.23 -14.46 -17.39
CA SER A 18 -35.11 -14.63 -16.23
C SER A 18 -34.33 -14.40 -14.94
N ASN A 19 -35.01 -14.17 -13.82
CA ASN A 19 -34.42 -13.90 -12.50
C ASN A 19 -34.55 -15.08 -11.51
N ASP A 20 -34.70 -16.31 -12.01
CA ASP A 20 -34.86 -17.55 -11.23
C ASP A 20 -33.59 -18.41 -11.13
N GLY A 21 -32.41 -17.80 -11.35
CA GLY A 21 -31.09 -18.47 -11.31
C GLY A 21 -30.69 -19.03 -9.93
N GLY A 22 -31.42 -18.64 -8.88
CA GLY A 22 -31.14 -19.01 -7.49
C GLY A 22 -30.10 -18.10 -6.82
N SER A 23 -29.53 -18.53 -5.70
CA SER A 23 -28.57 -17.77 -4.92
C SER A 23 -27.19 -17.85 -5.58
N LEU A 24 -26.79 -16.79 -6.25
CA LEU A 24 -25.54 -16.69 -7.01
C LEU A 24 -24.68 -15.57 -6.45
N SER A 25 -23.36 -15.71 -6.56
CA SER A 25 -22.40 -14.63 -6.34
C SER A 25 -21.35 -14.65 -7.43
N SER A 26 -20.78 -13.49 -7.72
CA SER A 26 -19.63 -13.33 -8.61
C SER A 26 -18.30 -13.22 -7.86
N ASP A 27 -18.30 -13.22 -6.55
CA ASP A 27 -17.16 -12.84 -5.70
C ASP A 27 -16.63 -13.98 -4.83
N THR A 28 -16.75 -15.23 -5.30
CA THR A 28 -16.39 -16.42 -4.50
C THR A 28 -14.93 -16.47 -4.06
N GLY A 29 -14.07 -15.76 -4.75
CA GLY A 29 -12.67 -15.64 -4.35
C GLY A 29 -12.42 -14.90 -3.04
N GLU A 30 -13.41 -14.18 -2.51
CA GLU A 30 -13.34 -13.59 -1.18
C GLU A 30 -13.14 -14.65 -0.08
N PHE A 31 -13.51 -15.91 -0.31
CA PHE A 31 -13.19 -17.00 0.61
C PHE A 31 -11.70 -17.28 0.71
N ILE A 32 -10.91 -17.03 -0.34
CA ILE A 32 -9.44 -17.12 -0.27
C ILE A 32 -8.88 -16.06 0.68
N PHE A 33 -9.37 -14.83 0.57
CA PHE A 33 -8.99 -13.76 1.49
C PHE A 33 -9.44 -14.04 2.91
N ARG A 34 -10.66 -14.57 3.09
CA ARG A 34 -11.19 -14.91 4.43
C ARG A 34 -10.39 -16.04 5.09
N GLU A 35 -10.01 -17.07 4.33
CA GLU A 35 -9.16 -18.14 4.83
C GLU A 35 -7.76 -17.66 5.19
N PHE A 36 -7.20 -16.74 4.41
CA PHE A 36 -5.91 -16.13 4.71
C PHE A 36 -5.99 -15.18 5.92
N ASP A 37 -7.04 -14.38 6.03
CA ASP A 37 -7.34 -13.55 7.20
C ASP A 37 -7.38 -14.38 8.48
N GLU A 38 -8.05 -15.54 8.44
CA GLU A 38 -8.12 -16.45 9.59
C GLU A 38 -6.75 -16.99 9.99
N LYS A 39 -5.90 -17.34 8.99
CA LYS A 39 -4.54 -17.83 9.22
C LYS A 39 -3.61 -16.77 9.80
N LEU A 40 -3.70 -15.53 9.32
CA LEU A 40 -2.90 -14.41 9.80
C LEU A 40 -3.43 -13.84 11.12
N GLY A 41 -4.73 -13.99 11.37
CA GLY A 41 -5.44 -13.33 12.46
C GLY A 41 -5.67 -11.84 12.21
N PHE A 42 -5.77 -11.41 10.93
CA PHE A 42 -5.83 -10.00 10.55
C PHE A 42 -7.03 -9.29 11.18
N SER A 43 -8.25 -9.74 10.87
CA SER A 43 -9.47 -9.13 11.44
C SER A 43 -9.50 -9.24 12.97
N LYS A 44 -9.01 -10.34 13.54
CA LYS A 44 -8.93 -10.53 15.00
C LYS A 44 -7.99 -9.52 15.64
N THR A 45 -6.81 -9.28 15.06
CA THR A 45 -5.85 -8.29 15.56
C THR A 45 -6.45 -6.88 15.51
N LEU A 46 -7.09 -6.51 14.39
CA LEU A 46 -7.79 -5.23 14.28
C LEU A 46 -8.88 -5.07 15.36
N ALA A 47 -9.69 -6.10 15.60
CA ALA A 47 -10.74 -6.09 16.62
C ALA A 47 -10.20 -5.98 18.05
N THR A 48 -9.04 -6.60 18.30
CA THR A 48 -8.41 -6.57 19.64
C THR A 48 -7.88 -5.17 19.98
N HIS A 49 -7.32 -4.47 19.00
CA HIS A 49 -6.75 -3.13 19.22
C HIS A 49 -7.80 -2.02 19.17
N LEU A 50 -8.82 -2.15 18.31
CA LEU A 50 -9.76 -1.07 18.02
C LEU A 50 -10.89 -1.00 19.04
N SER A 51 -10.92 0.09 19.81
CA SER A 51 -11.98 0.41 20.74
C SER A 51 -12.68 1.72 20.34
N LEU A 52 -13.80 1.60 19.66
CA LEU A 52 -14.60 2.75 19.23
C LEU A 52 -15.74 3.00 20.22
N LYS A 53 -15.96 4.28 20.57
CA LYS A 53 -17.13 4.69 21.33
C LYS A 53 -18.39 4.44 20.51
N ASP A 54 -19.21 3.51 20.97
CA ASP A 54 -20.47 3.18 20.35
C ASP A 54 -21.63 3.55 21.28
N THR A 55 -22.31 4.62 20.94
CA THR A 55 -23.44 5.15 21.73
C THR A 55 -24.77 4.52 21.35
N ARG A 56 -24.78 3.55 20.42
CA ARG A 56 -26.01 2.88 19.99
C ARG A 56 -26.51 1.94 21.06
N ALA A 57 -27.75 2.13 21.48
CA ALA A 57 -28.41 1.19 22.39
C ALA A 57 -28.68 -0.18 21.72
N TYR A 58 -28.86 -0.19 20.42
CA TYR A 58 -29.10 -1.36 19.60
C TYR A 58 -28.26 -1.30 18.33
N PHE A 59 -27.66 -2.42 17.94
CA PHE A 59 -26.95 -2.54 16.66
C PHE A 59 -27.04 -3.98 16.12
N ILE A 60 -27.22 -4.10 14.81
CA ILE A 60 -27.17 -5.37 14.07
C ILE A 60 -25.72 -5.70 13.71
N HIS A 61 -24.94 -4.67 13.36
CA HIS A 61 -23.54 -4.80 12.93
C HIS A 61 -22.61 -4.16 13.95
N SER A 62 -21.66 -4.94 14.49
CA SER A 62 -20.60 -4.47 15.37
C SER A 62 -19.61 -3.58 14.60
N ASN A 63 -18.80 -2.81 15.34
CA ASN A 63 -17.73 -2.02 14.72
C ASN A 63 -16.71 -2.90 13.98
N GLU A 64 -16.42 -4.09 14.50
CA GLU A 64 -15.59 -5.09 13.83
C GLU A 64 -16.18 -5.52 12.47
N ASN A 65 -17.47 -5.85 12.44
CA ASN A 65 -18.15 -6.25 11.21
C ASN A 65 -18.17 -5.12 10.18
N LEU A 66 -18.37 -3.86 10.60
CA LEU A 66 -18.35 -2.70 9.71
C LEU A 66 -16.94 -2.47 9.11
N LEU A 67 -15.89 -2.58 9.92
CA LEU A 67 -14.52 -2.46 9.45
C LEU A 67 -14.17 -3.60 8.47
N ARG A 68 -14.48 -4.84 8.85
CA ARG A 68 -14.26 -6.02 8.00
C ARG A 68 -15.03 -5.89 6.67
N GLN A 69 -16.30 -5.51 6.72
CA GLN A 69 -17.10 -5.28 5.52
C GLN A 69 -16.42 -4.29 4.56
N LYS A 70 -15.96 -3.14 5.06
CA LYS A 70 -15.32 -2.13 4.21
C LYS A 70 -14.01 -2.64 3.61
N ILE A 71 -13.19 -3.35 4.37
CA ILE A 71 -11.94 -3.94 3.88
C ILE A 71 -12.21 -4.94 2.76
N TYR A 72 -13.15 -5.86 2.94
CA TYR A 72 -13.51 -6.86 1.93
C TYR A 72 -14.17 -6.23 0.69
N GLN A 73 -15.00 -5.21 0.86
CA GLN A 73 -15.52 -4.43 -0.27
C GLN A 73 -14.40 -3.79 -1.09
N LEU A 74 -13.40 -3.18 -0.43
CA LEU A 74 -12.24 -2.59 -1.11
C LEU A 74 -11.44 -3.67 -1.88
N ILE A 75 -11.20 -4.83 -1.28
CA ILE A 75 -10.50 -5.94 -1.91
C ILE A 75 -11.26 -6.42 -3.15
N ALA A 76 -12.56 -6.60 -3.06
CA ALA A 76 -13.40 -7.02 -4.19
C ALA A 76 -13.58 -5.95 -5.28
N GLY A 77 -13.14 -4.70 -5.02
CA GLY A 77 -13.26 -3.59 -5.97
C GLY A 77 -14.54 -2.76 -5.83
N TYR A 78 -15.25 -2.92 -4.72
CA TYR A 78 -16.41 -2.11 -4.38
C TYR A 78 -16.01 -0.96 -3.46
N SER A 79 -15.46 0.08 -4.04
CA SER A 79 -14.84 1.20 -3.31
C SER A 79 -15.85 2.13 -2.64
N GLU A 80 -16.99 2.34 -3.28
CA GLU A 80 -18.02 3.26 -2.79
C GLU A 80 -18.89 2.57 -1.71
N ASP A 81 -19.39 3.37 -0.78
CA ASP A 81 -20.17 2.84 0.33
C ASP A 81 -21.57 2.35 -0.11
N ASP A 82 -22.11 2.89 -1.23
CA ASP A 82 -23.39 2.49 -1.81
C ASP A 82 -23.39 1.06 -2.37
N ALA A 83 -22.24 0.52 -2.74
CA ALA A 83 -22.10 -0.87 -3.12
C ALA A 83 -22.60 -1.84 -2.03
N ALA A 84 -22.60 -1.42 -0.76
CA ALA A 84 -23.13 -2.19 0.34
C ALA A 84 -24.62 -2.54 0.15
N ASP A 85 -25.39 -1.62 -0.43
CA ASP A 85 -26.83 -1.83 -0.65
C ASP A 85 -27.08 -2.84 -1.78
N GLN A 86 -26.20 -2.87 -2.80
CA GLN A 86 -26.25 -3.85 -3.89
C GLN A 86 -25.85 -5.25 -3.43
N LEU A 87 -24.89 -5.32 -2.49
CA LEU A 87 -24.35 -6.57 -1.97
C LEU A 87 -25.10 -7.10 -0.75
N THR A 88 -26.16 -6.43 -0.31
CA THR A 88 -26.83 -6.67 0.99
C THR A 88 -27.08 -8.15 1.29
N GLN A 89 -27.49 -8.94 0.30
CA GLN A 89 -27.79 -10.37 0.44
C GLN A 89 -26.88 -11.26 -0.44
N ASP A 90 -25.74 -10.73 -0.88
CA ASP A 90 -24.79 -11.57 -1.63
C ASP A 90 -24.35 -12.76 -0.76
N PRO A 91 -24.50 -14.01 -1.26
CA PRO A 91 -24.27 -15.19 -0.45
C PRO A 91 -22.80 -15.38 -0.05
N VAL A 92 -21.84 -14.82 -0.79
CA VAL A 92 -20.41 -14.87 -0.42
C VAL A 92 -20.11 -13.85 0.65
N PHE A 93 -20.48 -12.59 0.45
CA PHE A 93 -20.23 -11.53 1.43
C PHE A 93 -20.89 -11.81 2.78
N THR A 94 -22.13 -12.31 2.80
CA THR A 94 -22.81 -12.67 4.06
C THR A 94 -22.04 -13.77 4.81
N GLN A 95 -21.49 -14.76 4.11
CA GLN A 95 -20.71 -15.83 4.75
C GLN A 95 -19.31 -15.36 5.18
N VAL A 96 -18.63 -14.54 4.37
CA VAL A 96 -17.32 -13.96 4.71
C VAL A 96 -17.41 -13.10 5.98
N LEU A 97 -18.50 -12.36 6.13
CA LEU A 97 -18.73 -11.47 7.28
C LEU A 97 -19.40 -12.19 8.46
N GLY A 98 -20.00 -13.36 8.25
CA GLY A 98 -20.78 -14.08 9.27
C GLY A 98 -22.05 -13.33 9.69
N THR A 99 -22.75 -12.69 8.74
CA THR A 99 -23.96 -11.89 8.96
C THR A 99 -25.07 -12.31 7.99
N ASP A 100 -26.32 -12.09 8.36
CA ASP A 100 -27.47 -12.39 7.47
C ASP A 100 -27.61 -11.38 6.33
N ALA A 101 -27.13 -10.16 6.53
CA ALA A 101 -27.13 -9.08 5.55
C ALA A 101 -25.94 -8.12 5.81
N LEU A 102 -25.52 -7.40 4.79
CA LEU A 102 -24.50 -6.36 4.93
C LEU A 102 -25.08 -5.11 5.59
N ALA A 103 -24.22 -4.37 6.27
CA ALA A 103 -24.55 -3.04 6.76
C ALA A 103 -24.76 -2.09 5.58
N SER A 104 -25.82 -1.27 5.65
CA SER A 104 -26.17 -0.30 4.62
C SER A 104 -25.15 0.84 4.49
N GLN A 105 -25.17 1.54 3.35
CA GLN A 105 -24.36 2.74 3.08
C GLN A 105 -24.43 3.77 4.23
N PRO A 106 -25.60 4.17 4.78
CA PRO A 106 -25.63 5.10 5.91
C PRO A 106 -24.97 4.58 7.18
N SER A 107 -24.95 3.25 7.37
CA SER A 107 -24.29 2.63 8.53
C SER A 107 -22.77 2.72 8.41
N LEU A 108 -22.20 2.48 7.21
CA LEU A 108 -20.78 2.65 6.92
C LEU A 108 -20.36 4.12 7.05
N SER A 109 -21.13 5.05 6.50
CA SER A 109 -20.86 6.48 6.63
C SER A 109 -20.82 6.95 8.08
N ARG A 110 -21.74 6.49 8.92
CA ARG A 110 -21.75 6.79 10.36
C ARG A 110 -20.63 6.11 11.12
N PHE A 111 -20.20 4.93 10.69
CA PHE A 111 -19.09 4.18 11.29
C PHE A 111 -17.80 4.98 11.26
N PHE A 112 -17.40 5.56 10.13
CA PHE A 112 -16.17 6.34 10.01
C PHE A 112 -16.15 7.59 10.90
N ARG A 113 -17.30 8.13 11.29
CA ARG A 113 -17.39 9.29 12.21
C ARG A 113 -17.17 8.94 13.69
N ARG A 114 -17.04 7.66 14.04
CA ARG A 114 -16.78 7.20 15.42
C ARG A 114 -15.31 7.23 15.78
N PHE A 115 -14.45 7.35 14.78
CA PHE A 115 -13.01 7.38 15.00
C PHE A 115 -12.60 8.73 15.58
N ASP A 116 -11.68 8.67 16.52
CA ASP A 116 -10.94 9.79 17.10
C ASP A 116 -9.43 9.56 16.92
N GLN A 117 -8.62 10.48 17.38
CA GLN A 117 -7.16 10.38 17.26
C GLN A 117 -6.61 9.11 17.95
N GLN A 118 -7.21 8.68 19.05
CA GLN A 118 -6.80 7.47 19.76
C GLN A 118 -7.08 6.20 18.92
N SER A 119 -8.23 6.12 18.29
CA SER A 119 -8.59 4.99 17.43
C SER A 119 -7.77 4.93 16.15
N ILE A 120 -7.29 6.06 15.62
CA ILE A 120 -6.30 6.10 14.54
C ILE A 120 -4.98 5.45 14.98
N LEU A 121 -4.46 5.82 16.15
CA LEU A 121 -3.26 5.19 16.74
C LEU A 121 -3.46 3.69 16.98
N GLN A 122 -4.66 3.28 17.39
CA GLN A 122 -5.00 1.86 17.55
C GLN A 122 -4.94 1.08 16.22
N LEU A 123 -5.39 1.69 15.11
CA LEU A 123 -5.23 1.08 13.77
C LEU A 123 -3.75 0.98 13.36
N GLU A 124 -2.95 2.01 13.65
CA GLU A 124 -1.50 1.98 13.40
C GLU A 124 -0.82 0.87 14.21
N HIS A 125 -1.16 0.72 15.50
CA HIS A 125 -0.64 -0.35 16.35
C HIS A 125 -1.05 -1.75 15.87
N ALA A 126 -2.31 -1.91 15.44
CA ALA A 126 -2.78 -3.17 14.87
C ALA A 126 -2.02 -3.53 13.58
N ASN A 127 -1.79 -2.55 12.69
CA ASN A 127 -0.98 -2.75 11.50
C ASN A 127 0.45 -3.16 11.86
N GLN A 128 1.06 -2.49 12.87
CA GLN A 128 2.41 -2.83 13.32
C GLN A 128 2.50 -4.26 13.89
N GLU A 129 1.51 -4.69 14.69
CA GLU A 129 1.49 -6.09 15.19
C GLU A 129 1.41 -7.10 14.03
N LEU A 130 0.60 -6.81 13.01
CA LEU A 130 0.48 -7.65 11.82
C LEU A 130 1.77 -7.67 11.00
N LEU A 131 2.43 -6.52 10.83
CA LEU A 131 3.75 -6.41 10.20
C LEU A 131 4.78 -7.26 10.95
N ASP A 132 4.77 -7.23 12.27
CA ASP A 132 5.68 -8.02 13.10
C ASP A 132 5.47 -9.52 12.94
N LYS A 133 4.22 -9.98 12.90
CA LYS A 133 3.88 -11.39 12.64
C LYS A 133 4.40 -11.83 11.26
N VAL A 134 4.15 -11.01 10.24
CA VAL A 134 4.59 -11.30 8.88
C VAL A 134 6.12 -11.26 8.77
N HIS A 135 6.78 -10.30 9.43
CA HIS A 135 8.23 -10.20 9.47
C HIS A 135 8.87 -11.44 10.11
N LYS A 136 8.42 -11.83 11.30
CA LYS A 136 8.87 -13.07 11.97
C LYS A 136 8.68 -14.30 11.10
N PHE A 137 7.52 -14.42 10.44
CA PHE A 137 7.26 -15.54 9.55
C PHE A 137 8.26 -15.54 8.38
N ARG A 138 8.54 -14.40 7.76
CA ARG A 138 9.53 -14.29 6.68
C ARG A 138 10.95 -14.63 7.16
N GLU A 139 11.35 -14.17 8.34
CA GLU A 139 12.64 -14.53 8.94
C GLU A 139 12.75 -16.06 9.14
N SER A 140 11.70 -16.72 9.62
CA SER A 140 11.67 -18.18 9.77
C SER A 140 11.82 -18.94 8.44
N GLN A 141 11.50 -18.29 7.32
CA GLN A 141 11.68 -18.81 5.95
C GLN A 141 13.05 -18.42 5.35
N GLY A 142 13.94 -17.80 6.12
CA GLY A 142 15.26 -17.34 5.64
C GLY A 142 15.21 -16.14 4.69
N LEU A 143 14.14 -15.35 4.72
CA LEU A 143 14.00 -14.16 3.88
C LEU A 143 14.74 -12.94 4.48
N PRO A 144 14.96 -11.86 3.69
CA PRO A 144 16.05 -10.91 3.90
C PRO A 144 16.02 -10.25 5.27
N LYS A 145 17.19 -10.18 5.88
CA LYS A 145 17.47 -9.48 7.14
C LYS A 145 17.60 -7.96 6.94
N ALA A 146 16.85 -7.39 6.01
CA ALA A 146 16.88 -5.97 5.72
C ALA A 146 15.46 -5.44 5.55
N LEU A 147 15.20 -4.25 6.10
CA LEU A 147 13.96 -3.50 5.92
C LEU A 147 14.33 -2.11 5.41
N ILE A 148 13.67 -1.68 4.35
CA ILE A 148 13.95 -0.40 3.70
C ILE A 148 12.72 0.50 3.85
N PHE A 149 12.84 1.53 4.68
CA PHE A 149 11.83 2.59 4.78
C PHE A 149 11.90 3.48 3.54
N ASP A 150 11.13 3.15 2.52
CA ASP A 150 10.91 4.03 1.39
C ASP A 150 9.91 5.12 1.78
N LEU A 151 10.38 6.35 1.80
CA LEU A 151 9.56 7.52 2.13
C LEU A 151 9.10 8.22 0.85
N ASP A 152 7.82 8.54 0.81
CA ASP A 152 7.24 9.38 -0.23
C ASP A 152 6.10 10.22 0.29
N SER A 153 5.78 11.27 -0.44
CA SER A 153 4.55 12.02 -0.27
C SER A 153 3.76 11.98 -1.57
N THR A 154 2.47 11.86 -1.43
CA THR A 154 1.59 11.81 -2.60
C THR A 154 0.51 12.87 -2.49
N HIS A 155 -0.17 13.16 -3.58
CA HIS A 155 -1.28 14.09 -3.59
C HIS A 155 -2.61 13.35 -3.68
N SER A 156 -3.62 13.89 -2.98
CA SER A 156 -5.01 13.44 -3.06
C SER A 156 -5.88 14.65 -3.33
N ASP A 157 -6.48 14.68 -4.51
CA ASP A 157 -7.39 15.77 -4.90
C ASP A 157 -8.62 15.80 -4.01
N THR A 158 -9.12 17.01 -3.74
CA THR A 158 -10.36 17.25 -3.00
C THR A 158 -11.32 18.06 -3.85
N TYR A 159 -12.60 17.87 -3.57
CA TYR A 159 -13.68 18.56 -4.26
C TYR A 159 -14.57 19.29 -3.24
N GLY A 160 -14.74 20.58 -3.42
CA GLY A 160 -15.47 21.43 -2.49
C GLY A 160 -14.68 21.78 -1.23
N ASN A 161 -15.38 22.25 -0.19
CA ASN A 161 -14.78 22.67 1.08
C ASN A 161 -14.61 21.46 2.00
N GLN A 162 -13.37 21.04 2.17
CA GLN A 162 -13.00 19.99 3.12
C GLN A 162 -12.02 20.56 4.14
N GLU A 163 -12.12 20.13 5.40
CA GLU A 163 -11.21 20.54 6.47
C GLU A 163 -9.76 20.26 6.07
N GLU A 164 -8.85 21.23 6.30
CA GLU A 164 -7.41 21.13 6.02
C GLU A 164 -7.04 20.94 4.54
N ALA A 165 -8.01 20.96 3.61
CA ALA A 165 -7.69 20.96 2.19
C ALA A 165 -7.04 22.30 1.81
N ALA A 166 -5.89 22.26 1.13
CA ALA A 166 -5.13 23.44 0.76
C ALA A 166 -4.51 23.30 -0.62
N PHE A 167 -4.19 24.45 -1.24
CA PHE A 167 -3.53 24.47 -2.54
C PHE A 167 -2.09 23.98 -2.43
N ASN A 168 -1.73 23.02 -3.27
CA ASN A 168 -0.38 22.51 -3.40
C ASN A 168 0.26 23.04 -4.67
N SER A 169 1.29 23.86 -4.53
CA SER A 169 1.96 24.51 -5.67
C SER A 169 2.71 23.54 -6.58
N HIS A 170 3.13 22.39 -6.06
CA HIS A 170 3.83 21.38 -6.86
C HIS A 170 2.88 20.63 -7.80
N TYR A 171 1.66 20.34 -7.32
CA TYR A 171 0.64 19.63 -8.10
C TYR A 171 -0.33 20.56 -8.81
N GLY A 172 -0.35 21.85 -8.43
CA GLY A 172 -1.23 22.87 -9.04
C GLY A 172 -2.71 22.70 -8.71
N THR A 173 -3.06 21.96 -7.67
CA THR A 173 -4.45 21.68 -7.28
C THR A 173 -4.64 21.80 -5.77
N VAL A 174 -5.93 21.87 -5.34
CA VAL A 174 -6.33 21.82 -3.94
C VAL A 174 -6.53 20.37 -3.51
N GLY A 175 -5.99 20.01 -2.36
CA GLY A 175 -6.11 18.66 -1.85
C GLY A 175 -5.37 18.44 -0.55
N PHE A 176 -5.00 17.18 -0.30
CA PHE A 176 -4.16 16.77 0.81
C PHE A 176 -2.79 16.29 0.30
N HIS A 177 -1.80 16.28 1.20
CA HIS A 177 -0.44 15.83 0.89
C HIS A 177 0.02 14.74 1.87
N PRO A 178 -0.55 13.51 1.79
CA PRO A 178 -0.20 12.40 2.67
C PRO A 178 1.29 12.08 2.62
N LEU A 179 1.86 11.75 3.79
CA LEU A 179 3.18 11.14 3.94
C LEU A 179 2.99 9.65 4.12
N VAL A 180 3.75 8.84 3.37
CA VAL A 180 3.64 7.38 3.39
C VAL A 180 5.02 6.73 3.49
N ALA A 181 5.07 5.58 4.15
CA ALA A 181 6.24 4.71 4.21
C ALA A 181 5.86 3.29 3.80
N PHE A 182 6.62 2.71 2.89
CA PHE A 182 6.52 1.31 2.48
C PHE A 182 7.87 0.61 2.68
N ASP A 183 7.84 -0.70 2.90
CA ASP A 183 9.06 -1.49 2.83
C ASP A 183 9.49 -1.68 1.37
N GLY A 184 10.62 -1.13 1.01
CA GLY A 184 11.18 -1.21 -0.34
C GLY A 184 11.61 -2.61 -0.78
N VAL A 185 11.62 -3.59 0.13
CA VAL A 185 11.93 -5.01 -0.16
C VAL A 185 10.66 -5.80 -0.47
N THR A 186 9.64 -5.65 0.37
CA THR A 186 8.45 -6.50 0.34
C THR A 186 7.22 -5.80 -0.22
N GLY A 187 7.23 -4.48 -0.30
CA GLY A 187 6.09 -3.66 -0.67
C GLY A 187 5.04 -3.55 0.43
N ASP A 188 5.34 -3.94 1.66
CA ASP A 188 4.41 -3.80 2.76
C ASP A 188 4.22 -2.32 3.10
N PHE A 189 2.98 -1.90 3.27
CA PHE A 189 2.65 -0.60 3.85
C PHE A 189 3.03 -0.58 5.33
N LEU A 190 3.88 0.36 5.72
CA LEU A 190 4.37 0.50 7.08
C LEU A 190 3.58 1.54 7.87
N LYS A 191 3.51 2.77 7.36
CA LYS A 191 2.85 3.90 8.02
C LYS A 191 2.35 4.94 7.01
N ALA A 192 1.28 5.63 7.36
CA ALA A 192 0.83 6.82 6.63
C ALA A 192 0.29 7.88 7.60
N LYS A 193 0.35 9.13 7.18
CA LYS A 193 -0.23 10.27 7.87
C LYS A 193 -0.86 11.20 6.86
N LEU A 194 -2.15 11.50 7.03
CA LEU A 194 -2.80 12.53 6.24
C LEU A 194 -2.28 13.91 6.68
N ARG A 195 -2.05 14.82 5.74
CA ARG A 195 -1.54 16.15 6.00
C ARG A 195 -2.25 17.17 5.12
N PRO A 196 -2.36 18.45 5.56
CA PRO A 196 -2.84 19.54 4.70
C PRO A 196 -2.09 19.60 3.37
N GLY A 197 -2.76 20.08 2.32
CA GLY A 197 -2.20 20.10 0.97
C GLY A 197 -0.96 20.98 0.81
N ASN A 198 -0.84 22.06 1.57
CA ASN A 198 0.26 23.03 1.52
C ASN A 198 1.49 22.66 2.37
N VAL A 199 1.48 21.48 3.01
CA VAL A 199 2.60 21.03 3.85
C VAL A 199 3.76 20.56 2.96
N TYR A 200 4.98 21.00 3.29
CA TYR A 200 6.17 20.57 2.55
C TYR A 200 6.51 19.09 2.82
N THR A 201 7.09 18.43 1.83
CA THR A 201 7.37 16.97 1.85
C THR A 201 8.03 16.49 3.14
N SER A 202 9.11 17.15 3.61
CA SER A 202 9.86 16.73 4.81
C SER A 202 9.26 17.19 6.14
N THR A 203 8.18 17.97 6.14
CA THR A 203 7.59 18.44 7.40
C THR A 203 7.08 17.27 8.23
N GLY A 204 7.57 17.15 9.47
CA GLY A 204 7.19 16.06 10.39
C GLY A 204 7.77 14.69 10.03
N VAL A 205 8.77 14.60 9.14
CA VAL A 205 9.33 13.30 8.72
C VAL A 205 10.06 12.58 9.86
N VAL A 206 10.74 13.31 10.74
CA VAL A 206 11.46 12.72 11.88
C VAL A 206 10.46 12.09 12.85
N GLU A 207 9.45 12.82 13.27
CA GLU A 207 8.39 12.37 14.17
C GLU A 207 7.57 11.21 13.54
N PHE A 208 7.50 11.17 12.22
CA PHE A 208 6.81 10.12 11.49
C PHE A 208 7.59 8.81 11.49
N ILE A 209 8.92 8.85 11.20
CA ILE A 209 9.73 7.64 10.98
C ILE A 209 10.43 7.14 12.25
N GLN A 210 10.77 8.00 13.21
CA GLN A 210 11.50 7.65 14.40
C GLN A 210 10.84 6.50 15.19
N PRO A 211 9.52 6.50 15.46
CA PRO A 211 8.88 5.40 16.21
C PRO A 211 9.00 4.05 15.49
N LEU A 212 9.01 4.04 14.14
CA LEU A 212 9.21 2.82 13.37
C LEU A 212 10.65 2.32 13.49
N ILE A 213 11.63 3.21 13.37
CA ILE A 213 13.05 2.87 13.52
C ILE A 213 13.31 2.29 14.92
N GLU A 214 12.86 2.97 15.97
CA GLU A 214 13.02 2.52 17.36
C GLU A 214 12.35 1.15 17.57
N HIS A 215 11.14 0.94 17.06
CA HIS A 215 10.43 -0.34 17.15
C HIS A 215 11.21 -1.49 16.50
N TYR A 216 11.72 -1.30 15.28
CA TYR A 216 12.46 -2.36 14.59
C TYR A 216 13.85 -2.59 15.18
N ASN A 217 14.55 -1.56 15.66
CA ASN A 217 15.81 -1.71 16.38
C ASN A 217 15.65 -2.51 17.68
N ASP A 218 14.56 -2.28 18.42
CA ASP A 218 14.26 -2.99 19.68
C ASP A 218 13.83 -4.44 19.41
N LYS A 219 12.86 -4.63 18.53
CA LYS A 219 12.19 -5.92 18.35
C LYS A 219 12.91 -6.87 17.39
N PHE A 220 13.64 -6.33 16.41
CA PHE A 220 14.31 -7.07 15.33
C PHE A 220 15.78 -6.63 15.16
N PRO A 221 16.62 -6.72 16.21
CA PRO A 221 17.98 -6.16 16.18
C PRO A 221 18.92 -6.82 15.15
N ALA A 222 18.54 -7.96 14.58
CA ALA A 222 19.27 -8.62 13.49
C ALA A 222 18.90 -8.08 12.10
N THR A 223 17.87 -7.23 12.00
CA THR A 223 17.41 -6.64 10.74
C THR A 223 18.18 -5.35 10.45
N THR A 224 18.84 -5.28 9.31
CA THR A 224 19.51 -4.04 8.87
C THR A 224 18.46 -3.05 8.35
N LEU A 225 18.45 -1.84 8.92
CA LEU A 225 17.49 -0.81 8.56
C LEU A 225 18.10 0.20 7.57
N PHE A 226 17.31 0.56 6.56
CA PHE A 226 17.67 1.58 5.56
C PHE A 226 16.53 2.60 5.42
N VAL A 227 16.89 3.85 5.14
CA VAL A 227 15.94 4.90 4.75
C VAL A 227 16.28 5.36 3.34
N ARG A 228 15.26 5.43 2.47
CA ARG A 228 15.37 6.05 1.14
C ARG A 228 14.30 7.13 0.98
N GLY A 229 14.68 8.20 0.31
CA GLY A 229 13.76 9.32 0.04
C GLY A 229 14.20 10.12 -1.18
N ASP A 230 13.26 10.82 -1.79
CA ASP A 230 13.60 11.77 -2.84
C ASP A 230 14.23 13.05 -2.26
N SER A 231 14.47 14.03 -3.11
CA SER A 231 15.08 15.29 -2.68
C SER A 231 14.21 16.14 -1.77
N GLY A 232 12.95 15.84 -1.65
CA GLY A 232 12.03 16.46 -0.69
C GLY A 232 12.34 16.09 0.75
N PHE A 233 12.97 14.91 0.97
CA PHE A 233 13.38 14.40 2.28
C PHE A 233 14.85 14.71 2.63
N ALA A 234 15.54 15.51 1.81
CA ALA A 234 16.93 15.87 2.03
C ALA A 234 17.07 16.93 3.14
N VAL A 235 16.84 16.54 4.40
CA VAL A 235 16.90 17.41 5.57
C VAL A 235 17.88 16.88 6.62
N PRO A 236 18.71 17.74 7.24
CA PRO A 236 19.73 17.34 8.21
C PRO A 236 19.18 16.52 9.37
N ALA A 237 18.03 16.90 9.91
CA ALA A 237 17.40 16.21 11.03
C ALA A 237 17.13 14.72 10.77
N LEU A 238 16.79 14.34 9.51
CA LEU A 238 16.60 12.95 9.13
C LEU A 238 17.93 12.19 9.06
N TYR A 239 19.00 12.85 8.56
CA TYR A 239 20.34 12.24 8.53
C TYR A 239 20.87 12.00 9.95
N ASP A 240 20.67 12.99 10.84
CA ASP A 240 21.15 12.92 12.24
C ASP A 240 20.36 11.84 13.02
N LEU A 241 19.06 11.68 12.75
CA LEU A 241 18.27 10.57 13.28
C LEU A 241 18.84 9.22 12.82
N CYS A 242 19.09 9.06 11.52
CA CYS A 242 19.63 7.82 10.97
C CYS A 242 21.01 7.49 11.57
N ASP A 243 21.88 8.49 11.72
CA ASP A 243 23.20 8.28 12.35
C ASP A 243 23.06 7.87 13.82
N LYS A 244 22.18 8.55 14.58
CA LYS A 244 21.92 8.25 15.99
C LYS A 244 21.42 6.82 16.19
N GLU A 245 20.49 6.39 15.37
CA GLU A 245 19.82 5.09 15.49
C GLU A 245 20.55 3.97 14.70
N SER A 246 21.74 4.23 14.16
CA SER A 246 22.53 3.26 13.38
C SER A 246 21.81 2.72 12.14
N VAL A 247 21.03 3.58 11.48
CA VAL A 247 20.26 3.27 10.27
C VAL A 247 21.01 3.79 9.06
N TYR A 248 21.12 2.98 8.02
CA TYR A 248 21.70 3.42 6.74
C TYR A 248 20.68 4.26 5.95
N PHE A 249 21.19 5.19 5.14
CA PHE A 249 20.30 5.95 4.27
C PHE A 249 20.94 6.29 2.92
N VAL A 250 20.09 6.47 1.90
CA VAL A 250 20.44 7.07 0.61
C VAL A 250 19.30 8.01 0.21
N ILE A 251 19.58 9.30 0.16
CA ILE A 251 18.58 10.33 -0.14
C ILE A 251 19.09 11.19 -1.30
N ARG A 252 18.24 11.44 -2.29
CA ARG A 252 18.60 12.32 -3.40
C ARG A 252 18.74 13.77 -2.92
N LEU A 253 19.76 14.47 -3.41
CA LEU A 253 19.92 15.90 -3.18
C LEU A 253 19.38 16.70 -4.37
N LYS A 254 18.80 17.88 -4.08
CA LYS A 254 18.58 18.90 -5.12
C LYS A 254 19.91 19.43 -5.60
N SER A 255 20.06 19.57 -6.91
CA SER A 255 21.22 20.20 -7.53
C SER A 255 21.32 21.66 -7.07
N ASN A 256 22.55 22.10 -6.83
CA ASN A 256 22.89 23.48 -6.57
C ASN A 256 24.25 23.82 -7.22
N ALA A 257 24.60 25.11 -7.28
CA ALA A 257 25.82 25.58 -7.97
C ALA A 257 27.10 24.93 -7.43
N ASN A 258 27.20 24.71 -6.12
CA ASN A 258 28.38 24.07 -5.52
C ASN A 258 28.52 22.60 -5.92
N LEU A 259 27.40 21.85 -5.88
CA LEU A 259 27.39 20.44 -6.30
C LEU A 259 27.65 20.30 -7.80
N GLN A 260 27.14 21.20 -8.63
CA GLN A 260 27.44 21.21 -10.06
C GLN A 260 28.94 21.48 -10.32
N ARG A 261 29.53 22.47 -9.65
CA ARG A 261 30.96 22.75 -9.77
C ARG A 261 31.82 21.53 -9.36
N ILE A 262 31.48 20.86 -8.25
CA ILE A 262 32.19 19.63 -7.83
C ILE A 262 32.07 18.54 -8.90
N ALA A 263 30.86 18.35 -9.47
CA ALA A 263 30.65 17.34 -10.49
C ALA A 263 31.42 17.63 -11.77
N GLU A 264 31.51 18.90 -12.19
CA GLU A 264 32.34 19.34 -13.34
C GLU A 264 33.85 19.22 -13.08
N GLU A 265 34.31 19.41 -11.84
CA GLU A 265 35.69 19.14 -11.46
C GLU A 265 36.05 17.64 -11.53
N LEU A 266 35.12 16.77 -11.13
CA LEU A 266 35.27 15.30 -11.21
C LEU A 266 35.21 14.80 -12.66
N HIS A 267 34.29 15.36 -13.44
CA HIS A 267 34.04 15.03 -14.85
C HIS A 267 33.94 16.28 -15.70
N PRO A 268 35.08 16.86 -16.11
CA PRO A 268 35.11 18.00 -17.03
C PRO A 268 34.38 17.65 -18.33
N SER A 269 33.51 18.54 -18.79
CA SER A 269 32.84 18.40 -20.08
C SER A 269 33.89 18.37 -21.19
N SER A 270 34.07 17.25 -21.84
CA SER A 270 34.95 17.04 -22.99
C SER A 270 34.12 16.56 -24.17
N ILE A 271 34.63 16.83 -25.39
CA ILE A 271 33.98 16.29 -26.60
C ILE A 271 34.04 14.77 -26.53
N PRO A 272 32.90 14.07 -26.58
CA PRO A 272 32.88 12.61 -26.51
C PRO A 272 33.60 12.00 -27.70
N SER A 273 34.34 10.93 -27.48
CA SER A 273 34.99 10.15 -28.55
C SER A 273 33.97 9.44 -29.46
N ASP A 274 32.78 9.16 -28.92
CA ASP A 274 31.66 8.56 -29.65
C ASP A 274 30.34 9.15 -29.13
N VAL A 275 29.78 10.08 -29.88
CA VAL A 275 28.53 10.77 -29.55
C VAL A 275 27.31 9.82 -29.55
N THR A 276 27.40 8.64 -30.16
CA THR A 276 26.30 7.69 -30.26
C THR A 276 26.13 6.83 -29.02
N LYS A 277 27.08 6.90 -28.07
CA LYS A 277 27.06 6.11 -26.84
C LYS A 277 26.72 6.96 -25.62
N THR A 278 25.90 6.38 -24.76
CA THR A 278 25.66 6.93 -23.42
C THR A 278 26.85 6.65 -22.52
N GLU A 279 27.37 7.68 -21.89
CA GLU A 279 28.41 7.58 -20.86
C GLU A 279 27.78 7.73 -19.47
N CYS A 280 28.26 6.95 -18.50
CA CYS A 280 27.75 7.00 -17.13
C CYS A 280 28.87 6.75 -16.13
N TYR A 281 29.12 7.73 -15.26
CA TYR A 281 30.16 7.70 -14.25
C TYR A 281 29.55 7.81 -12.86
N PHE A 282 30.23 7.22 -11.88
CA PHE A 282 29.81 7.20 -10.48
C PHE A 282 31.01 7.51 -9.62
N GLU A 283 31.00 8.67 -8.98
CA GLU A 283 32.07 9.17 -8.13
C GLU A 283 31.56 9.45 -6.73
N GLU A 284 32.49 9.53 -5.77
CA GLU A 284 32.15 9.96 -4.43
C GLU A 284 32.91 11.24 -4.07
N THR A 285 32.28 12.05 -3.25
CA THR A 285 32.89 13.25 -2.69
C THR A 285 32.40 13.46 -1.26
N ILE A 286 33.16 14.30 -0.52
CA ILE A 286 32.68 14.79 0.78
C ILE A 286 32.15 16.20 0.57
N TYR A 287 30.89 16.39 0.97
CA TYR A 287 30.19 17.67 0.83
C TYR A 287 29.57 18.10 2.15
N GLN A 288 29.57 19.38 2.42
CA GLN A 288 28.87 19.99 3.54
C GLN A 288 28.05 21.19 3.06
N ALA A 289 26.74 21.10 3.17
CA ALA A 289 25.88 22.26 2.98
C ALA A 289 25.93 23.19 4.22
N LYS A 290 25.62 24.46 4.05
CA LYS A 290 25.65 25.44 5.16
C LYS A 290 24.76 25.04 6.34
N SER A 291 23.69 24.31 6.08
CA SER A 291 22.72 23.84 7.09
C SER A 291 23.13 22.52 7.76
N TRP A 292 24.20 21.88 7.34
CA TRP A 292 24.64 20.58 7.88
C TRP A 292 25.64 20.76 9.01
N ALA A 293 25.43 20.06 10.12
CA ALA A 293 26.33 20.10 11.27
C ALA A 293 27.72 19.50 10.96
N LYS A 294 27.78 18.53 10.05
CA LYS A 294 29.04 17.84 9.65
C LYS A 294 29.07 17.55 8.15
N PRO A 295 30.27 17.38 7.56
CA PRO A 295 30.38 16.91 6.18
C PRO A 295 29.84 15.47 6.05
N ARG A 296 29.32 15.13 4.86
CA ARG A 296 28.76 13.83 4.56
C ARG A 296 29.20 13.33 3.20
N LYS A 297 29.26 12.00 3.05
CA LYS A 297 29.51 11.36 1.76
C LYS A 297 28.38 11.68 0.81
N VAL A 298 28.74 12.12 -0.40
CA VAL A 298 27.81 12.37 -1.50
C VAL A 298 28.28 11.60 -2.73
N ILE A 299 27.40 10.83 -3.31
CA ILE A 299 27.64 10.14 -4.58
C ILE A 299 27.19 11.06 -5.71
N VAL A 300 28.04 11.23 -6.69
CA VAL A 300 27.80 11.97 -7.93
C VAL A 300 27.59 10.96 -9.05
N LYS A 301 26.42 10.95 -9.65
CA LYS A 301 26.15 10.22 -10.88
C LYS A 301 26.13 11.20 -12.03
N SER A 302 27.05 11.05 -12.99
CA SER A 302 27.18 11.87 -14.18
C SER A 302 26.80 11.04 -15.41
N VAL A 303 25.75 11.45 -16.12
CA VAL A 303 25.28 10.76 -17.32
C VAL A 303 25.30 11.72 -18.48
N ARG A 304 25.96 11.33 -19.57
CA ARG A 304 25.85 11.98 -20.85
C ARG A 304 25.07 11.04 -21.80
N PRO A 305 23.80 11.35 -22.10
CA PRO A 305 23.03 10.54 -23.03
C PRO A 305 23.63 10.54 -24.44
N ALA A 306 23.34 9.51 -25.23
CA ALA A 306 23.73 9.49 -26.63
C ALA A 306 23.19 10.74 -27.36
N ASN A 307 24.02 11.33 -28.22
CA ASN A 307 23.76 12.55 -28.98
C ASN A 307 23.69 13.85 -28.14
N GLU A 308 24.04 13.82 -26.85
CA GLU A 308 24.15 14.99 -26.01
C GLU A 308 25.64 15.38 -25.78
N LEU A 309 25.89 16.69 -25.61
CA LEU A 309 27.26 17.20 -25.37
C LEU A 309 27.60 17.33 -23.90
N PHE A 310 26.57 17.51 -23.04
CA PHE A 310 26.77 17.83 -21.63
C PHE A 310 26.36 16.68 -20.72
N PHE A 311 27.02 16.60 -19.56
CA PHE A 311 26.65 15.69 -18.50
C PHE A 311 25.43 16.22 -17.72
N ILE A 312 24.54 15.31 -17.36
CA ILE A 312 23.46 15.53 -16.41
C ILE A 312 23.90 14.90 -15.09
N HIS A 313 24.03 15.72 -14.04
CA HIS A 313 24.48 15.27 -12.74
C HIS A 313 23.32 15.03 -11.78
N SER A 314 23.42 13.97 -11.00
CA SER A 314 22.51 13.63 -9.91
C SER A 314 23.32 13.35 -8.65
N PHE A 315 22.81 13.78 -7.49
CA PHE A 315 23.53 13.76 -6.23
C PHE A 315 22.76 12.97 -5.18
N PHE A 316 23.46 12.14 -4.40
CA PHE A 316 22.88 11.29 -3.39
C PHE A 316 23.72 11.37 -2.11
N VAL A 317 23.11 11.84 -1.02
CA VAL A 317 23.75 11.83 0.30
C VAL A 317 23.51 10.49 0.97
N THR A 318 24.55 10.00 1.66
CA THR A 318 24.51 8.69 2.31
C THR A 318 25.47 8.61 3.50
N ASN A 319 25.23 7.67 4.42
CA ASN A 319 26.16 7.24 5.45
C ASN A 319 26.68 5.82 5.22
N LEU A 320 26.41 5.22 4.05
CA LEU A 320 26.97 3.92 3.69
C LEU A 320 28.51 4.01 3.60
N VAL A 321 29.16 3.10 4.31
CA VAL A 321 30.61 2.98 4.36
C VAL A 321 31.19 2.28 3.13
N ASP A 322 32.49 2.19 3.04
CA ASP A 322 33.28 1.81 1.87
C ASP A 322 33.09 0.38 1.34
N ALA A 323 32.21 -0.41 1.99
CA ALA A 323 31.82 -1.74 1.51
C ALA A 323 30.94 -1.73 0.23
N PHE A 324 30.38 -0.56 -0.12
CA PHE A 324 29.51 -0.40 -1.28
C PHE A 324 30.14 0.57 -2.27
N SER A 325 30.22 0.15 -3.53
CA SER A 325 30.71 1.06 -4.57
C SER A 325 29.70 2.21 -4.81
N PRO A 326 30.15 3.39 -5.29
CA PRO A 326 29.26 4.49 -5.67
C PRO A 326 28.14 4.04 -6.61
N LYS A 327 28.42 3.14 -7.53
CA LYS A 327 27.45 2.54 -8.46
C LYS A 327 26.39 1.74 -7.72
N ASP A 328 26.78 0.89 -6.76
CA ASP A 328 25.83 0.04 -6.01
C ASP A 328 24.89 0.88 -5.16
N ILE A 329 25.39 1.97 -4.55
CA ILE A 329 24.59 2.92 -3.78
C ILE A 329 23.53 3.57 -4.66
N VAL A 330 23.89 4.03 -5.86
CA VAL A 330 22.94 4.63 -6.80
C VAL A 330 21.94 3.59 -7.32
N LEU A 331 22.36 2.37 -7.61
CA LEU A 331 21.46 1.29 -8.02
C LEU A 331 20.50 0.92 -6.90
N ALA A 332 20.96 0.88 -5.65
CA ALA A 332 20.09 0.67 -4.49
C ALA A 332 19.04 1.79 -4.36
N TYR A 333 19.43 3.06 -4.57
CA TYR A 333 18.50 4.17 -4.61
C TYR A 333 17.49 4.04 -5.76
N GLN A 334 17.93 3.70 -6.97
CA GLN A 334 17.04 3.62 -8.15
C GLN A 334 15.90 2.60 -7.98
N LYS A 335 16.10 1.56 -7.16
CA LYS A 335 15.04 0.61 -6.78
C LYS A 335 13.89 1.27 -6.02
N ARG A 336 14.07 2.51 -5.50
CA ARG A 336 12.98 3.31 -4.91
C ARG A 336 11.82 3.54 -5.89
N GLY A 337 12.08 3.60 -7.20
CA GLY A 337 11.02 3.69 -8.21
C GLY A 337 9.95 2.58 -8.11
N THR A 338 10.26 1.47 -7.43
CA THR A 338 9.27 0.41 -7.16
C THR A 338 8.17 0.89 -6.21
N MET A 339 8.47 1.80 -5.28
CA MET A 339 7.48 2.38 -4.36
C MET A 339 6.37 3.15 -5.08
N GLU A 340 6.70 3.82 -6.18
CA GLU A 340 5.71 4.50 -7.01
C GLU A 340 4.62 3.53 -7.50
N ASN A 341 5.00 2.27 -7.79
CA ASN A 341 4.05 1.23 -8.17
C ASN A 341 3.16 0.80 -6.99
N TYR A 342 3.70 0.77 -5.76
CA TYR A 342 2.92 0.44 -4.57
C TYR A 342 1.88 1.53 -4.27
N ILE A 343 2.29 2.80 -4.32
CA ILE A 343 1.38 3.95 -4.17
C ILE A 343 0.33 3.95 -5.29
N LYS A 344 0.74 3.71 -6.53
CA LYS A 344 -0.17 3.63 -7.68
C LYS A 344 -1.19 2.50 -7.51
N GLU A 345 -0.77 1.33 -7.03
CA GLU A 345 -1.68 0.22 -6.75
C GLU A 345 -2.63 0.56 -5.58
N ALA A 346 -2.14 1.20 -4.51
CA ALA A 346 -2.97 1.64 -3.40
C ALA A 346 -4.03 2.67 -3.85
N LYS A 347 -3.66 3.61 -4.74
CA LYS A 347 -4.59 4.59 -5.31
C LYS A 347 -5.62 3.92 -6.23
N ASN A 348 -5.16 3.24 -7.26
CA ASN A 348 -6.03 2.71 -8.31
C ASN A 348 -6.83 1.49 -7.85
N GLY A 349 -6.21 0.65 -7.01
CA GLY A 349 -6.78 -0.61 -6.56
C GLY A 349 -7.59 -0.53 -5.28
N PHE A 350 -7.26 0.40 -4.39
CA PHE A 350 -7.86 0.47 -3.05
C PHE A 350 -8.39 1.87 -2.71
N ASN A 351 -8.41 2.80 -3.68
CA ASN A 351 -8.93 4.14 -3.52
C ASN A 351 -8.27 4.97 -2.40
N LEU A 352 -6.95 4.80 -2.23
CA LEU A 352 -6.15 5.53 -1.24
C LEU A 352 -6.38 7.05 -1.27
N ASP A 353 -6.58 7.61 -2.44
CA ASP A 353 -6.71 9.05 -2.68
C ASP A 353 -8.17 9.55 -2.78
N ARG A 354 -9.16 8.70 -2.51
CA ARG A 354 -10.58 9.07 -2.53
C ARG A 354 -11.00 9.74 -1.22
N MET A 355 -10.66 11.03 -1.11
CA MET A 355 -10.94 11.88 0.05
C MET A 355 -12.30 12.56 -0.11
N ASN A 356 -13.40 11.84 0.16
CA ASN A 356 -14.77 12.28 -0.11
C ASN A 356 -15.55 12.72 1.14
N SER A 357 -14.90 12.90 2.29
CA SER A 357 -15.51 13.42 3.50
C SER A 357 -15.17 14.90 3.70
N HIS A 358 -16.12 15.66 4.30
CA HIS A 358 -15.81 17.01 4.78
C HIS A 358 -14.77 16.98 5.92
N ALA A 359 -14.91 16.03 6.86
CA ALA A 359 -14.05 15.95 8.04
C ALA A 359 -12.68 15.32 7.68
N PHE A 360 -11.61 16.01 8.05
CA PHE A 360 -10.22 15.61 7.83
C PHE A 360 -9.93 14.22 8.42
N GLN A 361 -10.31 14.02 9.68
CA GLN A 361 -10.09 12.76 10.40
C GLN A 361 -10.78 11.56 9.74
N VAL A 362 -11.98 11.74 9.17
CA VAL A 362 -12.67 10.67 8.43
C VAL A 362 -11.90 10.28 7.17
N ASN A 363 -11.31 11.26 6.48
CA ASN A 363 -10.46 10.99 5.32
C ASN A 363 -9.19 10.24 5.71
N GLU A 364 -8.56 10.60 6.84
CA GLU A 364 -7.40 9.87 7.37
C GLU A 364 -7.73 8.41 7.68
N VAL A 365 -8.85 8.14 8.33
CA VAL A 365 -9.29 6.75 8.61
C VAL A 365 -9.57 5.98 7.33
N LYS A 366 -10.27 6.59 6.35
CA LYS A 366 -10.52 5.95 5.05
C LYS A 366 -9.21 5.60 4.33
N MET A 367 -8.24 6.49 4.35
CA MET A 367 -6.88 6.26 3.82
C MET A 367 -6.23 5.05 4.49
N LEU A 368 -6.24 4.99 5.83
CA LEU A 368 -5.65 3.88 6.58
C LEU A 368 -6.36 2.55 6.30
N VAL A 369 -7.68 2.54 6.22
CA VAL A 369 -8.46 1.33 5.89
C VAL A 369 -8.15 0.84 4.47
N SER A 370 -7.96 1.75 3.51
CA SER A 370 -7.49 1.41 2.16
C SER A 370 -6.10 0.75 2.18
N LEU A 371 -5.19 1.28 2.99
CA LEU A 371 -3.83 0.74 3.14
C LEU A 371 -3.81 -0.60 3.91
N LEU A 372 -4.73 -0.83 4.84
CA LEU A 372 -4.91 -2.14 5.48
C LEU A 372 -5.43 -3.19 4.49
N ALA A 373 -6.38 -2.83 3.62
CA ALA A 373 -6.85 -3.72 2.55
C ALA A 373 -5.72 -4.03 1.54
N TYR A 374 -4.89 -3.04 1.22
CA TYR A 374 -3.67 -3.22 0.44
C TYR A 374 -2.72 -4.21 1.11
N ASN A 375 -2.42 -4.04 2.42
CA ASN A 375 -1.52 -4.94 3.14
C ASN A 375 -2.02 -6.39 3.18
N LEU A 376 -3.30 -6.60 3.48
CA LEU A 376 -3.87 -7.96 3.47
C LEU A 376 -3.69 -8.62 2.09
N THR A 377 -3.88 -7.87 1.02
CA THR A 377 -3.66 -8.34 -0.35
C THR A 377 -2.18 -8.60 -0.63
N ASN A 378 -1.28 -7.69 -0.22
CA ASN A 378 0.15 -7.84 -0.40
C ASN A 378 0.70 -9.06 0.34
N TRP A 379 0.26 -9.30 1.56
CA TRP A 379 0.64 -10.47 2.34
C TRP A 379 0.08 -11.77 1.73
N LEU A 380 -1.18 -11.77 1.31
CA LEU A 380 -1.75 -12.93 0.60
C LEU A 380 -0.89 -13.31 -0.61
N ARG A 381 -0.58 -12.36 -1.51
CA ARG A 381 0.19 -12.65 -2.73
C ARG A 381 1.64 -13.03 -2.45
N THR A 382 2.30 -12.34 -1.51
CA THR A 382 3.73 -12.60 -1.21
C THR A 382 3.97 -13.89 -0.43
N LEU A 383 3.01 -14.31 0.41
CA LEU A 383 3.15 -15.50 1.25
C LEU A 383 2.54 -16.77 0.63
N SER A 384 1.44 -16.63 -0.15
CA SER A 384 0.71 -17.80 -0.65
C SER A 384 0.72 -18.00 -2.16
N PHE A 385 1.01 -16.98 -2.97
CA PHE A 385 1.05 -17.18 -4.42
C PHE A 385 2.31 -17.92 -4.88
N PRO A 386 2.26 -18.66 -5.99
CA PRO A 386 3.47 -19.16 -6.66
C PRO A 386 4.43 -18.02 -7.01
N LYS A 387 5.73 -18.33 -7.08
CA LYS A 387 6.80 -17.33 -7.25
C LYS A 387 6.57 -16.39 -8.45
N GLU A 388 6.11 -16.95 -9.56
CA GLU A 388 5.87 -16.23 -10.83
C GLU A 388 4.68 -15.27 -10.77
N GLN A 389 3.82 -15.41 -9.75
CA GLN A 389 2.57 -14.65 -9.61
C GLN A 389 2.57 -13.70 -8.40
N LYS A 390 3.66 -13.67 -7.62
CA LYS A 390 3.76 -12.82 -6.42
C LYS A 390 3.66 -11.31 -6.70
N ASN A 391 3.97 -10.89 -7.92
CA ASN A 391 3.92 -9.48 -8.34
C ASN A 391 2.60 -9.10 -9.03
N MET A 392 1.59 -9.98 -8.97
CA MET A 392 0.29 -9.73 -9.58
C MET A 392 -0.41 -8.57 -8.87
N GLN A 393 -0.83 -7.54 -9.62
CA GLN A 393 -1.59 -6.42 -9.08
C GLN A 393 -3.02 -6.81 -8.72
N ILE A 394 -3.65 -6.04 -7.81
CA ILE A 394 -5.01 -6.35 -7.32
C ILE A 394 -6.04 -6.47 -8.45
N GLU A 395 -5.97 -5.65 -9.49
CA GLU A 395 -6.91 -5.74 -10.61
C GLU A 395 -6.84 -7.10 -11.31
N THR A 396 -5.62 -7.64 -11.46
CA THR A 396 -5.41 -8.98 -12.02
C THR A 396 -5.86 -10.07 -11.04
N ILE A 397 -5.65 -9.86 -9.72
CA ILE A 397 -6.14 -10.77 -8.68
C ILE A 397 -7.66 -10.80 -8.69
N ARG A 398 -8.32 -9.64 -8.80
CA ARG A 398 -9.78 -9.56 -8.93
C ARG A 398 -10.28 -10.40 -10.10
N THR A 399 -9.73 -10.18 -11.27
CA THR A 399 -10.15 -10.89 -12.50
C THR A 399 -9.90 -12.39 -12.45
N ARG A 400 -8.78 -12.82 -11.85
CA ARG A 400 -8.33 -14.22 -11.91
C ARG A 400 -8.73 -15.06 -10.70
N ILE A 401 -9.02 -14.45 -9.56
CA ILE A 401 -9.28 -15.17 -8.30
C ILE A 401 -10.58 -14.70 -7.65
N ILE A 402 -10.82 -13.37 -7.53
CA ILE A 402 -11.95 -12.87 -6.74
C ILE A 402 -13.25 -13.03 -7.52
N LYS A 403 -13.30 -12.52 -8.76
CA LYS A 403 -14.48 -12.51 -9.60
C LYS A 403 -14.77 -13.90 -10.20
N VAL A 404 -15.17 -14.82 -9.31
CA VAL A 404 -15.50 -16.20 -9.66
C VAL A 404 -16.96 -16.45 -9.35
N ALA A 405 -17.73 -16.74 -10.40
CA ALA A 405 -19.16 -17.05 -10.26
C ALA A 405 -19.35 -18.39 -9.53
N SER A 406 -20.25 -18.39 -8.56
CA SER A 406 -20.69 -19.61 -7.90
C SER A 406 -22.19 -19.61 -7.60
N LYS A 407 -22.72 -20.80 -7.41
CA LYS A 407 -24.08 -21.05 -6.94
C LYS A 407 -24.04 -21.63 -5.53
N LEU A 408 -24.74 -20.98 -4.59
CA LEU A 408 -24.93 -21.53 -3.25
C LEU A 408 -25.99 -22.65 -3.30
N VAL A 409 -25.60 -23.81 -2.77
CA VAL A 409 -26.50 -24.96 -2.58
C VAL A 409 -26.43 -25.40 -1.12
N LYS A 410 -27.54 -25.46 -0.46
CA LYS A 410 -27.67 -26.00 0.90
C LYS A 410 -28.00 -27.47 0.85
N SER A 411 -27.23 -28.32 1.52
CA SER A 411 -27.48 -29.75 1.63
C SER A 411 -27.17 -30.24 3.02
N GLY A 412 -28.16 -30.69 3.73
CA GLY A 412 -28.06 -31.01 5.15
C GLY A 412 -27.64 -29.80 5.96
N ARG A 413 -26.54 -29.95 6.71
CA ARG A 413 -25.91 -28.87 7.53
C ARG A 413 -24.77 -28.12 6.81
N SER A 414 -24.55 -28.44 5.54
CA SER A 414 -23.42 -27.89 4.77
C SER A 414 -23.87 -26.89 3.72
N LEU A 415 -23.04 -25.87 3.51
CA LEU A 415 -23.16 -24.90 2.46
C LEU A 415 -22.14 -25.20 1.37
N TYR A 416 -22.58 -25.38 0.15
CA TYR A 416 -21.72 -25.65 -1.01
C TYR A 416 -21.75 -24.45 -1.96
N PHE A 417 -20.61 -23.81 -2.14
CA PHE A 417 -20.42 -22.81 -3.20
C PHE A 417 -19.85 -23.51 -4.43
N LYS A 418 -20.74 -23.86 -5.36
CA LYS A 418 -20.37 -24.55 -6.59
C LYS A 418 -19.86 -23.54 -7.60
N LEU A 419 -18.55 -23.54 -7.84
CA LEU A 419 -17.90 -22.67 -8.82
C LEU A 419 -18.38 -22.98 -10.24
N SER A 420 -18.33 -21.97 -11.12
CA SER A 420 -18.58 -22.16 -12.55
C SER A 420 -17.60 -23.20 -13.12
N SER A 421 -18.10 -24.19 -13.84
CA SER A 421 -17.26 -25.21 -14.53
C SER A 421 -16.42 -24.61 -15.64
N SER A 422 -16.76 -23.42 -16.15
CA SER A 422 -16.00 -22.68 -17.16
C SER A 422 -14.94 -21.75 -16.56
N PHE A 423 -14.68 -21.81 -15.26
CA PHE A 423 -13.68 -20.98 -14.60
C PHE A 423 -12.27 -21.38 -15.04
N VAL A 424 -11.61 -20.52 -15.80
CA VAL A 424 -10.33 -20.79 -16.47
C VAL A 424 -9.16 -20.91 -15.47
N TYR A 425 -9.19 -20.16 -14.37
CA TYR A 425 -8.09 -20.09 -13.39
C TYR A 425 -8.31 -21.03 -12.18
N GLN A 426 -9.12 -22.08 -12.31
CA GLN A 426 -9.45 -22.98 -11.21
C GLN A 426 -8.20 -23.65 -10.59
N GLU A 427 -7.22 -24.05 -11.40
CA GLU A 427 -5.97 -24.66 -10.88
C GLU A 427 -5.22 -23.68 -9.99
N PHE A 428 -5.10 -22.42 -10.41
CA PHE A 428 -4.45 -21.37 -9.63
C PHE A 428 -5.21 -21.11 -8.32
N PHE A 429 -6.53 -21.04 -8.36
CA PHE A 429 -7.40 -20.86 -7.19
C PHE A 429 -7.14 -21.96 -6.13
N TRP A 430 -7.21 -23.23 -6.52
CA TRP A 430 -6.97 -24.36 -5.62
C TRP A 430 -5.53 -24.41 -5.12
N LYS A 431 -4.57 -24.08 -5.94
CA LYS A 431 -3.16 -24.01 -5.56
C LYS A 431 -2.92 -22.94 -4.48
N VAL A 432 -3.51 -21.77 -4.62
CA VAL A 432 -3.42 -20.70 -3.60
C VAL A 432 -4.08 -21.15 -2.30
N LEU A 433 -5.30 -21.67 -2.34
CA LEU A 433 -6.01 -22.17 -1.17
C LEU A 433 -5.21 -23.27 -0.44
N SER A 434 -4.68 -24.25 -1.18
CA SER A 434 -3.83 -25.30 -0.61
C SER A 434 -2.57 -24.75 0.07
N ARG A 435 -1.99 -23.67 -0.47
CA ARG A 435 -0.82 -23.03 0.13
C ARG A 435 -1.19 -22.28 1.40
N ILE A 436 -2.34 -21.58 1.43
CA ILE A 436 -2.84 -20.93 2.65
C ILE A 436 -3.02 -21.95 3.77
N HIS A 437 -3.62 -23.10 3.50
CA HIS A 437 -3.81 -24.15 4.52
C HIS A 437 -2.47 -24.63 5.12
N LYS A 438 -1.38 -24.60 4.35
CA LYS A 438 -0.04 -25.00 4.80
C LYS A 438 0.72 -23.93 5.56
N LEU A 439 0.26 -22.66 5.52
CA LEU A 439 0.89 -21.57 6.28
C LEU A 439 0.77 -21.84 7.79
N LYS A 440 1.88 -21.68 8.48
CA LYS A 440 1.98 -21.71 9.94
C LYS A 440 2.53 -20.36 10.39
N ILE A 441 1.62 -19.37 10.51
CA ILE A 441 1.93 -18.03 11.00
C ILE A 441 1.53 -18.04 12.48
N GLU A 442 2.52 -17.88 13.37
CA GLU A 442 2.36 -17.86 14.83
C GLU A 442 2.34 -16.41 15.36
#